data_996541a5739a4c654a87f9cae1e75b83
#
_entry.id   996541a5739a4c654a87f9cae1e75b83
#
_cell.length_a   1.000
_cell.length_b   1.000
_cell.length_c   1.000
_cell.angle_alpha   90.00
_cell.angle_beta   90.00
_cell.angle_gamma   90.00
#
_symmetry.space_group_name_H-M   'P 1'
#
loop_
_entity.id
_entity.type
_entity.pdbx_description
1 polymer ?
#
loop_
_entity_poly.entity_id
_entity_poly.type
_entity_poly.pdbx_seq_one_letter_code
_entity_poly.pdbx_strand_id
1 'polypeptide(L)'
;MRFTMPFFDRFLEVVEDEKGISSLSFTDVNDAPSREVNPTMMELMEYAEGKRKTFTRPLVLEGTQFQKAVWEALLAIPFGETRSYQQIAEAVQSPKALRAVGQACHVNPIGIIVPCHRVIGKNGKLTGYAGGLDYKVLLLKHEKMG
;
A
#
# COMPACT_ATOMS: atom_id res chain seq x y z
N MET A 1 -7.26 -17.43 -3.37
CA MET A 1 -6.10 -18.08 -2.75
C MET A 1 -5.44 -17.14 -1.75
N ARG A 2 -5.09 -17.65 -0.59
CA ARG A 2 -4.37 -16.89 0.44
C ARG A 2 -2.97 -17.47 0.59
N PHE A 3 -1.95 -16.62 0.62
CA PHE A 3 -0.60 -17.07 0.94
C PHE A 3 0.13 -16.01 1.77
N THR A 4 1.18 -16.45 2.46
CA THR A 4 2.09 -15.56 3.19
C THR A 4 3.47 -15.64 2.57
N MET A 5 4.27 -14.59 2.73
CA MET A 5 5.63 -14.53 2.21
C MET A 5 6.51 -13.64 3.08
N PRO A 6 7.80 -13.90 3.15
CA PRO A 6 8.73 -12.99 3.81
C PRO A 6 8.79 -11.64 3.08
N PHE A 7 8.89 -10.56 3.86
CA PHE A 7 9.03 -9.21 3.30
C PHE A 7 9.79 -8.37 4.33
N PHE A 8 11.03 -8.01 3.99
CA PHE A 8 11.95 -7.41 4.94
C PHE A 8 12.07 -8.30 6.18
N ASP A 9 11.84 -7.77 7.39
CA ASP A 9 11.96 -8.52 8.64
C ASP A 9 10.63 -9.10 9.15
N ARG A 10 9.57 -9.03 8.33
CA ARG A 10 8.25 -9.57 8.67
C ARG A 10 7.69 -10.38 7.51
N PHE A 11 6.39 -10.55 7.52
CA PHE A 11 5.69 -11.31 6.48
C PHE A 11 4.54 -10.51 5.93
N LEU A 12 4.15 -10.82 4.71
CA LEU A 12 2.94 -10.31 4.09
C LEU A 12 1.92 -11.44 3.96
N GLU A 13 0.66 -11.07 4.13
CA GLU A 13 -0.47 -11.92 3.81
C GLU A 13 -1.13 -11.37 2.56
N VAL A 14 -1.30 -12.22 1.54
CA VAL A 14 -1.89 -11.83 0.27
C VAL A 14 -3.10 -12.73 -0.01
N VAL A 15 -4.19 -12.10 -0.42
CA VAL A 15 -5.38 -12.81 -0.91
C VAL A 15 -5.63 -12.37 -2.33
N GLU A 16 -5.71 -13.34 -3.25
CA GLU A 16 -5.96 -13.07 -4.67
C GLU A 16 -6.72 -14.20 -5.33
N ASP A 17 -7.40 -13.88 -6.40
CA ASP A 17 -8.11 -14.86 -7.26
C ASP A 17 -7.87 -14.48 -8.73
N GLU A 18 -8.64 -15.07 -9.66
CA GLU A 18 -8.51 -14.78 -11.09
C GLU A 18 -8.80 -13.32 -11.45
N LYS A 19 -9.51 -12.58 -10.58
CA LYS A 19 -9.82 -11.17 -10.82
C LYS A 19 -8.70 -10.24 -10.38
N GLY A 20 -7.88 -10.67 -9.44
CA GLY A 20 -6.76 -9.90 -8.94
C GLY A 20 -6.56 -10.00 -7.44
N ILE A 21 -5.73 -9.11 -6.91
CA ILE A 21 -5.42 -9.03 -5.49
C ILE A 21 -6.55 -8.29 -4.78
N SER A 22 -7.11 -8.90 -3.74
CA SER A 22 -8.17 -8.29 -2.94
C SER A 22 -7.70 -7.84 -1.56
N SER A 23 -6.57 -8.39 -1.07
CA SER A 23 -6.04 -8.04 0.24
C SER A 23 -4.53 -8.23 0.28
N LEU A 24 -3.84 -7.29 0.90
CA LEU A 24 -2.41 -7.39 1.17
C LEU A 24 -2.11 -6.61 2.45
N SER A 25 -1.58 -7.30 3.45
CA SER A 25 -1.30 -6.70 4.75
C SER A 25 -0.07 -7.32 5.38
N PHE A 26 0.51 -6.59 6.35
CA PHE A 26 1.60 -7.14 7.16
C PHE A 26 1.06 -8.13 8.16
N THR A 27 1.81 -9.17 8.43
CA THR A 27 1.51 -10.16 9.46
C THR A 27 2.81 -10.62 10.12
N ASP A 28 2.72 -11.07 11.37
CA ASP A 28 3.86 -11.64 12.08
C ASP A 28 3.92 -13.16 11.93
N VAL A 29 2.94 -13.76 11.26
CA VAL A 29 2.79 -15.21 11.16
C VAL A 29 2.93 -15.66 9.72
N ASN A 30 3.88 -16.56 9.47
CA ASN A 30 4.07 -17.17 8.16
C ASN A 30 3.37 -18.54 8.14
N ASP A 31 2.04 -18.50 8.18
CA ASP A 31 1.22 -19.71 8.34
C ASP A 31 0.71 -20.32 7.03
N ALA A 32 0.96 -19.65 5.90
CA ALA A 32 0.52 -20.14 4.60
C ALA A 32 1.57 -19.86 3.52
N PRO A 33 2.83 -20.30 3.72
CA PRO A 33 3.87 -20.01 2.74
C PRO A 33 3.55 -20.65 1.39
N SER A 34 3.77 -19.88 0.32
CA SER A 34 3.57 -20.37 -1.04
C SER A 34 4.73 -21.31 -1.40
N ARG A 35 4.40 -22.47 -1.96
CA ARG A 35 5.40 -23.44 -2.40
C ARG A 35 6.12 -23.00 -3.67
N GLU A 36 5.44 -22.20 -4.48
CA GLU A 36 5.97 -21.73 -5.75
C GLU A 36 5.90 -20.22 -5.79
N VAL A 37 6.86 -19.61 -6.49
CA VAL A 37 6.87 -18.17 -6.69
C VAL A 37 5.81 -17.82 -7.75
N ASN A 38 4.72 -17.19 -7.32
CA ASN A 38 3.68 -16.70 -8.23
C ASN A 38 4.01 -15.28 -8.70
N PRO A 39 3.30 -14.76 -9.74
CA PRO A 39 3.61 -13.42 -10.26
C PRO A 39 3.49 -12.29 -9.25
N THR A 40 2.51 -12.33 -8.35
CA THR A 40 2.35 -11.31 -7.30
C THR A 40 3.52 -11.35 -6.33
N MET A 41 3.89 -12.53 -5.87
CA MET A 41 5.05 -12.72 -5.00
C MET A 41 6.32 -12.20 -5.68
N MET A 42 6.49 -12.50 -6.97
CA MET A 42 7.65 -12.04 -7.72
C MET A 42 7.76 -10.52 -7.71
N GLU A 43 6.67 -9.82 -7.98
CA GLU A 43 6.69 -8.36 -7.98
C GLU A 43 7.01 -7.78 -6.61
N LEU A 44 6.47 -8.37 -5.54
CA LEU A 44 6.74 -7.90 -4.18
C LEU A 44 8.20 -8.17 -3.79
N MET A 45 8.76 -9.30 -4.19
CA MET A 45 10.17 -9.62 -3.97
C MET A 45 11.08 -8.63 -4.72
N GLU A 46 10.75 -8.36 -5.97
CA GLU A 46 11.51 -7.40 -6.77
C GLU A 46 11.45 -5.99 -6.19
N TYR A 47 10.29 -5.59 -5.67
CA TYR A 47 10.15 -4.32 -4.97
C TYR A 47 11.08 -4.27 -3.74
N ALA A 48 11.05 -5.31 -2.91
CA ALA A 48 11.88 -5.37 -1.71
C ALA A 48 13.37 -5.36 -2.05
N GLU A 49 13.75 -5.92 -3.19
CA GLU A 49 15.16 -5.96 -3.65
C GLU A 49 15.60 -4.67 -4.35
N GLY A 50 14.71 -3.68 -4.48
CA GLY A 50 15.01 -2.43 -5.17
C GLY A 50 15.02 -2.53 -6.68
N LYS A 51 14.49 -3.62 -7.24
CA LYS A 51 14.47 -3.89 -8.68
C LYS A 51 13.19 -3.46 -9.37
N ARG A 52 12.14 -3.14 -8.63
CA ARG A 52 10.83 -2.80 -9.17
C ARG A 52 10.27 -1.58 -8.47
N LYS A 53 9.73 -0.64 -9.26
CA LYS A 53 9.10 0.59 -8.76
C LYS A 53 7.59 0.63 -8.95
N THR A 54 7.06 -0.18 -9.87
CA THR A 54 5.62 -0.21 -10.18
C THR A 54 5.11 -1.64 -10.16
N PHE A 55 3.83 -1.78 -9.84
CA PHE A 55 3.17 -3.08 -9.80
C PHE A 55 2.20 -3.20 -10.98
N THR A 56 2.11 -4.39 -11.57
CA THR A 56 1.28 -4.64 -12.74
C THR A 56 0.14 -5.60 -12.50
N ARG A 57 0.09 -6.22 -11.32
CA ARG A 57 -0.96 -7.19 -11.01
C ARG A 57 -2.32 -6.49 -10.91
N PRO A 58 -3.39 -7.12 -11.40
CA PRO A 58 -4.73 -6.55 -11.26
C PRO A 58 -5.14 -6.47 -9.81
N LEU A 59 -5.90 -5.43 -9.45
CA LEU A 59 -6.38 -5.17 -8.11
C LEU A 59 -7.89 -5.22 -8.08
N VAL A 60 -8.44 -5.79 -7.00
CA VAL A 60 -9.88 -5.77 -6.73
C VAL A 60 -10.10 -4.83 -5.55
N LEU A 61 -10.56 -3.63 -5.82
CA LEU A 61 -10.80 -2.60 -4.81
C LEU A 61 -12.30 -2.44 -4.58
N GLU A 62 -12.77 -2.88 -3.43
CA GLU A 62 -14.17 -2.76 -3.03
C GLU A 62 -14.30 -1.78 -1.88
N GLY A 63 -15.22 -0.84 -2.02
CA GLY A 63 -15.46 0.19 -1.01
C GLY A 63 -16.44 1.22 -1.54
N THR A 64 -16.61 2.30 -0.79
CA THR A 64 -17.46 3.42 -1.21
C THR A 64 -16.82 4.13 -2.40
N GLN A 65 -17.61 4.94 -3.11
CA GLN A 65 -17.08 5.76 -4.20
C GLN A 65 -15.95 6.67 -3.72
N PHE A 66 -16.11 7.27 -2.53
CA PHE A 66 -15.11 8.14 -1.96
C PHE A 66 -13.82 7.38 -1.67
N GLN A 67 -13.92 6.21 -1.03
CA GLN A 67 -12.75 5.37 -0.73
C GLN A 67 -12.02 4.98 -2.01
N LYS A 68 -12.76 4.55 -3.03
CA LYS A 68 -12.14 4.18 -4.31
C LYS A 68 -11.43 5.37 -4.96
N ALA A 69 -12.02 6.56 -4.89
CA ALA A 69 -11.40 7.77 -5.44
C ALA A 69 -10.09 8.08 -4.69
N VAL A 70 -10.07 7.94 -3.37
CA VAL A 70 -8.85 8.13 -2.58
C VAL A 70 -7.80 7.10 -2.99
N TRP A 71 -8.15 5.82 -3.07
CA TRP A 71 -7.19 4.76 -3.44
C TRP A 71 -6.64 4.96 -4.84
N GLU A 72 -7.44 5.41 -5.79
CA GLU A 72 -6.96 5.76 -7.13
C GLU A 72 -5.99 6.94 -7.11
N ALA A 73 -6.27 7.95 -6.27
CA ALA A 73 -5.35 9.07 -6.09
C ALA A 73 -4.02 8.61 -5.48
N LEU A 74 -4.06 7.65 -4.55
CA LEU A 74 -2.85 7.05 -3.98
C LEU A 74 -2.04 6.33 -5.06
N LEU A 75 -2.70 5.55 -5.91
CA LEU A 75 -2.03 4.83 -6.99
C LEU A 75 -1.31 5.76 -7.96
N ALA A 76 -1.75 7.01 -8.05
CA ALA A 76 -1.11 8.01 -8.90
C ALA A 76 0.15 8.63 -8.28
N ILE A 77 0.45 8.36 -7.01
CA ILE A 77 1.67 8.87 -6.37
C ILE A 77 2.86 8.03 -6.85
N PRO A 78 3.84 8.63 -7.55
CA PRO A 78 4.98 7.86 -8.03
C PRO A 78 5.86 7.31 -6.90
N PHE A 79 6.53 6.23 -7.20
CA PHE A 79 7.57 5.67 -6.32
C PHE A 79 8.58 6.76 -5.97
N GLY A 80 8.91 6.88 -4.69
CA GLY A 80 9.88 7.87 -4.21
C GLY A 80 9.31 9.25 -3.95
N GLU A 81 8.01 9.45 -4.18
CA GLU A 81 7.35 10.73 -3.90
C GLU A 81 6.33 10.57 -2.80
N THR A 82 5.95 11.69 -2.21
CA THR A 82 4.93 11.74 -1.15
C THR A 82 3.90 12.81 -1.49
N ARG A 83 2.73 12.69 -0.87
CA ARG A 83 1.66 13.70 -0.92
C ARG A 83 1.14 13.92 0.48
N SER A 84 0.67 15.13 0.76
CA SER A 84 -0.01 15.39 2.02
C SER A 84 -1.46 14.91 1.96
N TYR A 85 -2.08 14.75 3.13
CA TYR A 85 -3.52 14.46 3.19
C TYR A 85 -4.33 15.55 2.50
N GLN A 86 -3.90 16.81 2.61
CA GLN A 86 -4.55 17.93 1.95
C GLN A 86 -4.50 17.78 0.42
N GLN A 87 -3.35 17.39 -0.11
CA GLN A 87 -3.20 17.19 -1.55
C GLN A 87 -4.09 16.06 -2.06
N ILE A 88 -4.24 14.98 -1.29
CA ILE A 88 -5.14 13.90 -1.66
C ILE A 88 -6.59 14.35 -1.59
N ALA A 89 -6.98 15.10 -0.54
CA ALA A 89 -8.32 15.65 -0.42
C ALA A 89 -8.66 16.54 -1.62
N GLU A 90 -7.72 17.38 -2.04
CA GLU A 90 -7.89 18.23 -3.22
C GLU A 90 -8.00 17.40 -4.50
N ALA A 91 -7.19 16.35 -4.64
CA ALA A 91 -7.20 15.48 -5.81
C ALA A 91 -8.56 14.78 -5.99
N VAL A 92 -9.23 14.45 -4.89
CA VAL A 92 -10.58 13.84 -4.95
C VAL A 92 -11.70 14.87 -4.86
N GLN A 93 -11.36 16.15 -5.05
CA GLN A 93 -12.31 17.28 -5.09
C GLN A 93 -13.11 17.43 -3.79
N SER A 94 -12.49 17.11 -2.67
CA SER A 94 -13.11 17.23 -1.33
C SER A 94 -12.10 17.83 -0.36
N PRO A 95 -11.69 19.11 -0.55
CA PRO A 95 -10.56 19.69 0.20
C PRO A 95 -10.78 19.79 1.71
N LYS A 96 -12.02 19.65 2.18
CA LYS A 96 -12.33 19.67 3.61
C LYS A 96 -12.40 18.28 4.22
N ALA A 97 -12.23 17.22 3.43
CA ALA A 97 -12.45 15.84 3.86
C ALA A 97 -11.16 15.17 4.38
N LEU A 98 -10.31 15.89 5.11
CA LEU A 98 -9.03 15.34 5.61
C LEU A 98 -9.22 14.09 6.46
N ARG A 99 -10.21 14.11 7.35
CA ARG A 99 -10.48 12.96 8.22
C ARG A 99 -10.93 11.74 7.40
N ALA A 100 -11.81 11.95 6.42
CA ALA A 100 -12.29 10.87 5.57
C ALA A 100 -11.18 10.29 4.70
N VAL A 101 -10.26 11.13 4.22
CA VAL A 101 -9.06 10.68 3.50
C VAL A 101 -8.19 9.81 4.40
N GLY A 102 -7.94 10.27 5.62
CA GLY A 102 -7.17 9.49 6.60
C GLY A 102 -7.82 8.14 6.90
N GLN A 103 -9.14 8.12 7.04
CA GLN A 103 -9.88 6.88 7.29
C GLN A 103 -9.79 5.94 6.07
N ALA A 104 -9.90 6.46 4.86
CA ALA A 104 -9.76 5.66 3.65
C ALA A 104 -8.36 5.04 3.55
N CYS A 105 -7.32 5.80 3.93
CA CYS A 105 -5.96 5.27 4.00
C CYS A 105 -5.86 4.16 5.05
N HIS A 106 -6.50 4.34 6.21
CA HIS A 106 -6.45 3.37 7.30
C HIS A 106 -7.10 2.04 6.93
N VAL A 107 -8.19 2.07 6.15
CA VAL A 107 -8.91 0.85 5.74
C VAL A 107 -8.50 0.35 4.36
N ASN A 108 -7.41 0.85 3.81
CA ASN A 108 -6.87 0.40 2.53
C ASN A 108 -6.66 -1.13 2.57
N PRO A 109 -7.34 -1.88 1.70
CA PRO A 109 -7.25 -3.34 1.74
C PRO A 109 -5.98 -3.91 1.13
N ILE A 110 -5.26 -3.12 0.32
CA ILE A 110 -4.09 -3.61 -0.40
C ILE A 110 -2.90 -2.69 -0.11
N GLY A 111 -2.28 -2.89 1.05
CA GLY A 111 -1.12 -2.11 1.45
C GLY A 111 0.05 -2.26 0.48
N ILE A 112 0.98 -1.36 0.51
CA ILE A 112 2.18 -1.30 -0.34
C ILE A 112 1.85 -0.98 -1.79
N ILE A 113 1.01 -1.78 -2.45
CA ILE A 113 0.64 -1.59 -3.86
C ILE A 113 -0.23 -0.35 -4.00
N VAL A 114 -1.28 -0.23 -3.17
CA VAL A 114 -2.01 1.04 -3.02
C VAL A 114 -1.24 1.81 -1.96
N PRO A 115 -0.42 2.80 -2.35
CA PRO A 115 0.68 3.28 -1.50
C PRO A 115 0.26 4.31 -0.45
N CYS A 116 -0.58 3.91 0.49
CA CYS A 116 -0.98 4.81 1.58
C CYS A 116 0.20 5.24 2.46
N HIS A 117 1.31 4.52 2.44
CA HIS A 117 2.54 4.94 3.12
C HIS A 117 3.14 6.22 2.52
N ARG A 118 2.77 6.57 1.28
CA ARG A 118 3.25 7.80 0.62
C ARG A 118 2.45 9.04 0.99
N VAL A 119 1.43 8.90 1.85
CA VAL A 119 0.67 10.05 2.33
C VAL A 119 1.18 10.43 3.71
N ILE A 120 1.59 11.69 3.84
CA ILE A 120 2.20 12.22 5.07
C ILE A 120 1.42 13.43 5.55
N GLY A 121 1.61 13.77 6.82
CA GLY A 121 0.97 14.94 7.41
C GLY A 121 1.63 16.24 6.96
N LYS A 122 1.03 17.33 7.38
CA LYS A 122 1.54 18.68 7.13
C LYS A 122 2.97 18.79 7.62
N ASN A 123 3.82 19.46 6.84
CA ASN A 123 5.25 19.67 7.13
C ASN A 123 6.04 18.35 7.22
N GLY A 124 5.60 17.32 6.53
CA GLY A 124 6.30 16.04 6.47
C GLY A 124 6.10 15.16 7.69
N LYS A 125 5.15 15.51 8.59
CA LYS A 125 4.90 14.73 9.79
C LYS A 125 4.35 13.35 9.43
N LEU A 126 4.95 12.30 9.98
CA LEU A 126 4.47 10.94 9.79
C LEU A 126 3.35 10.65 10.77
N THR A 127 2.18 10.28 10.23
CA THR A 127 1.01 9.92 11.01
C THR A 127 0.66 8.45 10.73
N GLY A 128 -0.31 7.91 11.45
CA GLY A 128 -0.63 6.49 11.48
C GLY A 128 -0.59 5.74 10.16
N TYR A 129 -0.24 4.48 10.25
CA TYR A 129 -0.20 3.55 9.12
C TYR A 129 -0.69 2.20 9.65
N ALA A 130 -1.54 1.50 8.88
CA ALA A 130 -2.14 0.24 9.32
C ALA A 130 -1.11 -0.84 9.64
N GLY A 131 0.04 -0.85 8.96
CA GLY A 131 1.15 -1.77 9.23
C GLY A 131 2.06 -1.32 10.37
N GLY A 132 1.84 -0.12 10.94
CA GLY A 132 2.69 0.48 11.97
C GLY A 132 3.62 1.55 11.40
N LEU A 133 3.93 2.56 12.22
CA LEU A 133 4.77 3.68 11.80
C LEU A 133 6.18 3.24 11.37
N ASP A 134 6.75 2.25 12.01
CA ASP A 134 8.06 1.71 11.64
C ASP A 134 8.05 1.15 10.21
N TYR A 135 6.97 0.52 9.77
CA TYR A 135 6.86 0.07 8.38
C TYR A 135 6.64 1.21 7.42
N LYS A 136 5.90 2.24 7.82
CA LYS A 136 5.78 3.45 7.01
C LYS A 136 7.15 4.08 6.77
N VAL A 137 7.94 4.22 7.83
CA VAL A 137 9.31 4.75 7.74
C VAL A 137 10.18 3.85 6.87
N LEU A 138 10.11 2.54 7.07
CA LEU A 138 10.88 1.57 6.30
C LEU A 138 10.59 1.69 4.80
N LEU A 139 9.31 1.71 4.43
CA LEU A 139 8.91 1.78 3.02
C LEU A 139 9.33 3.11 2.39
N LEU A 140 9.15 4.22 3.10
CA LEU A 140 9.55 5.53 2.60
C LEU A 140 11.08 5.62 2.40
N LYS A 141 11.86 5.11 3.33
CA LYS A 141 13.32 5.07 3.19
C LYS A 141 13.73 4.18 2.03
N HIS A 142 13.11 3.02 1.90
CA HIS A 142 13.38 2.10 0.81
C HIS A 142 13.15 2.76 -0.55
N GLU A 143 12.03 3.46 -0.70
CA GLU A 143 11.68 4.11 -1.95
C GLU A 143 12.58 5.33 -2.24
N LYS A 144 13.01 6.04 -1.20
CA LYS A 144 13.89 7.19 -1.37
C LYS A 144 15.28 6.78 -1.83
N MET A 145 15.75 5.61 -1.40
CA MET A 145 17.09 5.11 -1.74
C MET A 145 17.11 4.33 -3.06
N GLY A 146 15.94 3.88 -3.49
CA GLY A 146 15.81 3.15 -4.74
C GLY A 146 15.65 4.10 -5.89
#